data_e6faaee2b9b118115a1abe4f778a72e8
#
_entry.id   e6faaee2b9b118115a1abe4f778a72e8
#
_cell.length_a   1.000
_cell.length_b   1.000
_cell.length_c   1.000
_cell.angle_alpha   90.00
_cell.angle_beta   90.00
_cell.angle_gamma   90.00
#
_symmetry.space_group_name_H-M   'P 1'
#
loop_
_entity.id
_entity.type
_entity.pdbx_description
1 polymer ?
#
loop_
_entity_poly.entity_id
_entity_poly.type
_entity_poly.pdbx_seq_one_letter_code
_entity_poly.pdbx_strand_id
1 'polypeptide(L)'
;MSNVAWNIIVPVKQPKDLKGITPGKLPDSLLRPAVGGGKLHWLTAAAWAAMVQAAKADGIELKPVSSGDTYRTYESQLTAFLQRYTKTANGNSTRTFEGVKWYKKDPKLASLAAPGTSQHNTGLAVDVHTAGEPKRLNWLIANVRKFGFSWEVVPEEPWHLRYTEGDVPPAAVVEYMSSNGISAPMAGAKPDIASATSTATKDDGGDLDPGDSGPRVTKLQEELAERGFYQGSPDGQFGSKTEAAVIAFKKAKGFGDGSKAGKRVLDDLGIGL
;
A
#
# COMPACT_ATOMS: atom_id res chain seq x y z
N MET A 1 1.25 -29.79 18.30
CA MET A 1 1.54 -28.65 17.41
C MET A 1 2.90 -28.93 16.80
N SER A 2 2.96 -29.26 15.51
CA SER A 2 4.22 -29.53 14.81
C SER A 2 5.09 -28.28 14.88
N ASN A 3 6.36 -28.43 15.27
CA ASN A 3 7.39 -27.41 15.17
C ASN A 3 7.54 -27.01 13.70
N VAL A 4 6.74 -26.05 13.26
CA VAL A 4 6.90 -25.46 11.94
C VAL A 4 8.15 -24.58 12.03
N ALA A 5 9.19 -24.94 11.30
CA ALA A 5 10.42 -24.16 11.26
C ALA A 5 10.15 -22.84 10.55
N TRP A 6 9.97 -21.79 11.31
CA TRP A 6 9.95 -20.40 10.83
C TRP A 6 11.32 -19.92 10.31
N ASN A 7 12.16 -20.82 9.80
CA ASN A 7 13.53 -20.57 9.35
C ASN A 7 13.62 -19.68 8.10
N ILE A 8 12.77 -18.63 8.02
CA ILE A 8 12.57 -17.93 6.77
C ILE A 8 12.72 -16.41 6.93
N ILE A 9 13.41 -15.98 7.99
CA ILE A 9 13.78 -14.57 8.13
C ILE A 9 15.04 -14.32 7.32
N VAL A 10 14.92 -13.54 6.26
CA VAL A 10 16.05 -13.08 5.45
C VAL A 10 16.09 -11.56 5.39
N PRO A 11 17.28 -10.96 5.38
CA PRO A 11 17.43 -9.53 5.19
C PRO A 11 16.82 -9.06 3.87
N VAL A 12 16.19 -7.91 3.88
CA VAL A 12 15.69 -7.26 2.67
C VAL A 12 16.86 -6.74 1.83
N LYS A 13 16.98 -7.20 0.61
CA LYS A 13 17.77 -6.56 -0.43
C LYS A 13 16.87 -5.54 -1.12
N GLN A 14 17.26 -4.28 -1.09
CA GLN A 14 16.47 -3.25 -1.77
C GLN A 14 16.72 -3.26 -3.28
N PRO A 15 15.69 -3.14 -4.12
CA PRO A 15 15.85 -2.84 -5.53
C PRO A 15 16.66 -1.56 -5.77
N LYS A 16 17.45 -1.54 -6.84
CA LYS A 16 18.35 -0.41 -7.15
C LYS A 16 17.62 0.88 -7.46
N ASP A 17 16.42 0.79 -8.01
CA ASP A 17 15.56 1.91 -8.34
C ASP A 17 14.98 2.62 -7.11
N LEU A 18 15.08 2.01 -5.91
CA LEU A 18 14.78 2.64 -4.64
C LEU A 18 15.95 3.45 -4.05
N LYS A 19 17.14 3.35 -4.65
CA LYS A 19 18.32 4.04 -4.13
C LYS A 19 18.17 5.55 -4.21
N GLY A 20 18.32 6.24 -3.08
CA GLY A 20 18.21 7.70 -2.99
C GLY A 20 16.77 8.20 -2.87
N ILE A 21 15.77 7.32 -2.93
CA ILE A 21 14.38 7.69 -2.71
C ILE A 21 14.06 7.64 -1.21
N THR A 22 13.47 8.71 -0.71
CA THR A 22 12.98 8.75 0.67
C THR A 22 11.84 7.76 0.85
N PRO A 23 11.91 6.82 1.82
CA PRO A 23 10.83 5.88 2.08
C PRO A 23 9.50 6.62 2.36
N GLY A 24 8.43 6.17 1.73
CA GLY A 24 7.11 6.81 1.78
C GLY A 24 6.91 7.94 0.77
N LYS A 25 7.92 8.24 -0.07
CA LYS A 25 7.85 9.24 -1.15
C LYS A 25 8.21 8.63 -2.50
N LEU A 26 7.80 7.39 -2.72
CA LEU A 26 8.01 6.72 -4.00
C LEU A 26 7.21 7.42 -5.11
N PRO A 27 7.83 7.67 -6.27
CA PRO A 27 7.09 8.16 -7.43
C PRO A 27 6.10 7.10 -7.93
N ASP A 28 4.96 7.54 -8.47
CA ASP A 28 3.93 6.64 -8.99
C ASP A 28 4.46 5.72 -10.12
N SER A 29 5.50 6.14 -10.85
CA SER A 29 6.16 5.30 -11.86
C SER A 29 6.74 4.00 -11.30
N LEU A 30 7.11 3.96 -10.03
CA LEU A 30 7.61 2.76 -9.35
C LEU A 30 6.51 1.94 -8.65
N LEU A 31 5.30 2.45 -8.59
CA LEU A 31 4.18 1.81 -7.90
C LEU A 31 3.25 1.11 -8.90
N ARG A 32 2.74 -0.04 -8.52
CA ARG A 32 1.72 -0.78 -9.26
C ARG A 32 0.62 -1.22 -8.30
N PRO A 33 -0.63 -1.34 -8.78
CA PRO A 33 -1.72 -1.90 -8.00
C PRO A 33 -1.36 -3.29 -7.46
N ALA A 34 -1.64 -3.51 -6.18
CA ALA A 34 -1.51 -4.83 -5.57
C ALA A 34 -2.83 -5.61 -5.72
N VAL A 35 -2.74 -6.89 -6.07
CA VAL A 35 -3.91 -7.77 -6.08
C VAL A 35 -4.55 -7.77 -4.68
N GLY A 36 -5.83 -7.47 -4.61
CA GLY A 36 -6.57 -7.36 -3.36
C GLY A 36 -6.57 -5.97 -2.71
N GLY A 37 -5.94 -4.96 -3.35
CA GLY A 37 -6.00 -3.56 -2.96
C GLY A 37 -4.67 -2.91 -2.59
N GLY A 38 -4.64 -1.58 -2.68
CA GLY A 38 -3.44 -0.77 -2.45
C GLY A 38 -2.42 -0.81 -3.59
N LYS A 39 -1.20 -0.36 -3.30
CA LYS A 39 -0.09 -0.33 -4.27
C LYS A 39 1.16 -0.98 -3.64
N LEU A 40 2.04 -1.51 -4.48
CA LEU A 40 3.36 -2.00 -4.09
C LEU A 40 4.41 -1.49 -5.08
N HIS A 41 5.68 -1.54 -4.70
CA HIS A 41 6.77 -1.41 -5.65
C HIS A 41 6.56 -2.38 -6.82
N TRP A 42 6.81 -1.97 -8.04
CA TRP A 42 6.42 -2.73 -9.25
C TRP A 42 6.85 -4.20 -9.23
N LEU A 43 8.07 -4.48 -8.76
CA LEU A 43 8.58 -5.86 -8.67
C LEU A 43 7.91 -6.64 -7.53
N THR A 44 7.68 -5.98 -6.39
CA THR A 44 6.94 -6.57 -5.27
C THR A 44 5.49 -6.86 -5.67
N ALA A 45 4.86 -5.98 -6.46
CA ALA A 45 3.50 -6.20 -6.98
C ALA A 45 3.44 -7.43 -7.91
N ALA A 46 4.44 -7.61 -8.77
CA ALA A 46 4.54 -8.81 -9.62
C ALA A 46 4.73 -10.08 -8.78
N ALA A 47 5.63 -10.04 -7.81
CA ALA A 47 5.87 -11.15 -6.89
C ALA A 47 4.63 -11.51 -6.04
N TRP A 48 3.92 -10.49 -5.55
CA TRP A 48 2.66 -10.66 -4.83
C TRP A 48 1.58 -11.28 -5.71
N ALA A 49 1.42 -10.80 -6.94
CA ALA A 49 0.44 -11.32 -7.88
C ALA A 49 0.72 -12.79 -8.24
N ALA A 50 1.99 -13.14 -8.49
CA ALA A 50 2.40 -14.53 -8.70
C ALA A 50 2.05 -15.43 -7.51
N MET A 51 2.32 -14.95 -6.28
CA MET A 51 2.01 -15.67 -5.06
C MET A 51 0.50 -15.84 -4.84
N VAL A 52 -0.29 -14.79 -5.09
CA VAL A 52 -1.76 -14.84 -5.00
C VAL A 52 -2.34 -15.83 -6.01
N GLN A 53 -1.82 -15.84 -7.25
CA GLN A 53 -2.26 -16.79 -8.27
C GLN A 53 -1.98 -18.25 -7.87
N ALA A 54 -0.78 -18.52 -7.36
CA ALA A 54 -0.42 -19.88 -6.89
C ALA A 54 -1.26 -20.30 -5.67
N ALA A 55 -1.45 -19.42 -4.72
CA ALA A 55 -2.29 -19.68 -3.55
C ALA A 55 -3.74 -19.99 -3.95
N LYS A 56 -4.28 -19.25 -4.91
CA LYS A 56 -5.63 -19.46 -5.44
C LYS A 56 -5.77 -20.84 -6.10
N ALA A 57 -4.75 -21.30 -6.83
CA ALA A 57 -4.72 -22.64 -7.44
C ALA A 57 -4.79 -23.74 -6.38
N ASP A 58 -4.19 -23.50 -5.19
CA ASP A 58 -4.23 -24.40 -4.02
C ASP A 58 -5.46 -24.17 -3.12
N GLY A 59 -6.44 -23.35 -3.55
CA GLY A 59 -7.65 -23.05 -2.80
C GLY A 59 -7.42 -22.17 -1.57
N ILE A 60 -6.37 -21.33 -1.59
CA ILE A 60 -6.03 -20.36 -0.55
C ILE A 60 -6.27 -18.95 -1.06
N GLU A 61 -7.13 -18.19 -0.39
CA GLU A 61 -7.30 -16.76 -0.67
C GLU A 61 -6.21 -15.95 0.04
N LEU A 62 -5.45 -15.16 -0.71
CA LEU A 62 -4.52 -14.16 -0.19
C LEU A 62 -4.96 -12.76 -0.61
N LYS A 63 -5.04 -11.86 0.34
CA LYS A 63 -5.28 -10.44 0.10
C LYS A 63 -4.63 -9.60 1.22
N PRO A 64 -4.32 -8.31 0.98
CA PRO A 64 -3.91 -7.41 2.05
C PRO A 64 -5.00 -7.22 3.10
N VAL A 65 -4.64 -6.83 4.32
CA VAL A 65 -5.60 -6.47 5.38
C VAL A 65 -6.39 -5.23 4.95
N SER A 66 -5.69 -4.23 4.42
CA SER A 66 -6.26 -3.02 3.83
C SER A 66 -5.31 -2.44 2.77
N SER A 67 -5.75 -1.42 2.04
CA SER A 67 -4.87 -0.71 1.10
C SER A 67 -3.68 -0.03 1.78
N GLY A 68 -3.82 0.38 3.05
CA GLY A 68 -2.74 0.94 3.85
C GLY A 68 -1.71 -0.08 4.35
N ASP A 69 -1.99 -1.36 4.21
CA ASP A 69 -1.13 -2.47 4.61
C ASP A 69 -0.30 -3.03 3.42
N THR A 70 -0.17 -2.21 2.39
CA THR A 70 0.74 -2.35 1.25
C THR A 70 1.70 -1.15 1.25
N TYR A 71 1.87 -0.40 0.15
CA TYR A 71 2.64 0.84 0.20
C TYR A 71 1.93 1.90 1.05
N ARG A 72 2.68 2.47 1.97
CA ARG A 72 2.21 3.55 2.85
C ARG A 72 3.04 4.80 2.62
N THR A 73 2.38 5.92 2.33
CA THR A 73 3.09 7.20 2.18
C THR A 73 3.72 7.65 3.50
N TYR A 74 4.72 8.50 3.40
CA TYR A 74 5.36 9.10 4.58
C TYR A 74 4.34 9.83 5.46
N GLU A 75 3.44 10.58 4.84
CA GLU A 75 2.41 11.37 5.49
C GLU A 75 1.40 10.48 6.24
N SER A 76 0.96 9.39 5.61
CA SER A 76 0.09 8.40 6.25
C SER A 76 0.77 7.74 7.45
N GLN A 77 2.05 7.37 7.31
CA GLN A 77 2.84 6.81 8.40
C GLN A 77 3.00 7.81 9.54
N LEU A 78 3.29 9.08 9.23
CA LEU A 78 3.44 10.15 10.21
C LEU A 78 2.13 10.38 10.98
N THR A 79 1.02 10.46 10.27
CA THR A 79 -0.30 10.61 10.89
C THR A 79 -0.60 9.49 11.87
N ALA A 80 -0.44 8.23 11.44
CA ALA A 80 -0.64 7.07 12.29
C ALA A 80 0.34 7.01 13.46
N PHE A 81 1.58 7.44 13.26
CA PHE A 81 2.60 7.53 14.30
C PHE A 81 2.21 8.55 15.36
N LEU A 82 1.81 9.76 14.98
CA LEU A 82 1.40 10.83 15.90
C LEU A 82 0.13 10.48 16.69
N GLN A 83 -0.75 9.66 16.13
CA GLN A 83 -1.90 9.13 16.87
C GLN A 83 -1.48 8.17 17.99
N ARG A 84 -0.42 7.37 17.79
CA ARG A 84 0.01 6.29 18.69
C ARG A 84 1.13 6.67 19.65
N TYR A 85 1.92 7.68 19.33
CA TYR A 85 3.10 8.10 20.11
C TYR A 85 3.03 9.55 20.56
N THR A 86 3.72 9.86 21.67
CA THR A 86 3.85 11.18 22.28
C THR A 86 5.29 11.43 22.70
N LYS A 87 5.69 12.68 22.77
CA LYS A 87 6.99 13.08 23.35
C LYS A 87 7.00 13.03 24.87
N THR A 88 5.84 13.02 25.51
CA THR A 88 5.72 12.95 26.97
C THR A 88 6.06 11.55 27.46
N ALA A 89 7.05 11.46 28.35
CA ALA A 89 7.47 10.20 28.98
C ALA A 89 6.33 9.59 29.80
N ASN A 90 6.04 8.30 29.59
CA ASN A 90 4.95 7.59 30.27
C ASN A 90 5.29 6.15 30.65
N GLY A 91 6.58 5.74 30.52
CA GLY A 91 7.04 4.39 30.84
C GLY A 91 6.76 3.32 29.78
N ASN A 92 6.02 3.63 28.73
CA ASN A 92 5.70 2.67 27.66
C ASN A 92 6.85 2.51 26.66
N SER A 93 6.72 1.55 25.75
CA SER A 93 7.67 1.29 24.69
C SER A 93 7.92 2.53 23.82
N THR A 94 9.12 2.66 23.29
CA THR A 94 9.58 3.88 22.62
C THR A 94 9.97 3.65 21.17
N ARG A 95 9.98 4.75 20.41
CA ARG A 95 10.60 4.88 19.08
C ARG A 95 11.44 6.16 19.05
N THR A 96 12.51 6.16 18.30
CA THR A 96 13.25 7.39 17.97
C THR A 96 12.75 7.88 16.61
N PHE A 97 12.36 9.15 16.55
CA PHE A 97 11.95 9.81 15.31
C PHE A 97 12.50 11.23 15.31
N GLU A 98 13.22 11.60 14.25
CA GLU A 98 13.93 12.89 14.12
C GLU A 98 14.85 13.20 15.31
N GLY A 99 15.59 12.18 15.79
CA GLY A 99 16.50 12.31 16.94
C GLY A 99 15.79 12.43 18.30
N VAL A 100 14.47 12.48 18.33
CA VAL A 100 13.66 12.62 19.55
C VAL A 100 13.08 11.27 19.95
N LYS A 101 13.07 11.00 21.25
CA LYS A 101 12.45 9.81 21.82
C LYS A 101 10.93 10.03 21.97
N TRP A 102 10.15 9.12 21.40
CA TRP A 102 8.71 9.11 21.46
C TRP A 102 8.21 7.89 22.23
N TYR A 103 7.20 8.05 23.04
CA TYR A 103 6.62 7.03 23.91
C TYR A 103 5.25 6.62 23.37
N LYS A 104 4.96 5.35 23.37
CA LYS A 104 3.65 4.84 22.97
C LYS A 104 2.57 5.33 23.95
N LYS A 105 1.49 5.92 23.45
CA LYS A 105 0.42 6.48 24.27
C LYS A 105 -0.36 5.41 25.04
N ASP A 106 -0.69 4.32 24.36
CA ASP A 106 -1.38 3.16 24.91
C ASP A 106 -0.59 1.89 24.62
N PRO A 107 -0.15 1.14 25.66
CA PRO A 107 0.62 -0.10 25.49
C PRO A 107 -0.15 -1.18 24.75
N LYS A 108 -1.49 -1.13 24.73
CA LYS A 108 -2.35 -2.13 24.07
C LYS A 108 -2.40 -1.95 22.54
N LEU A 109 -2.12 -0.76 22.03
CA LEU A 109 -2.09 -0.52 20.59
C LEU A 109 -0.94 -1.31 19.95
N ALA A 110 -1.11 -1.74 18.71
CA ALA A 110 -0.02 -2.32 17.93
C ALA A 110 1.14 -1.32 17.80
N SER A 111 2.37 -1.80 17.87
CA SER A 111 3.55 -0.98 17.62
C SER A 111 3.58 -0.52 16.18
N LEU A 112 4.13 0.67 15.94
CA LEU A 112 4.28 1.23 14.63
C LEU A 112 5.73 1.71 14.45
N ALA A 113 6.30 1.49 13.28
CA ALA A 113 7.61 2.01 12.93
C ALA A 113 7.56 3.55 12.82
N ALA A 114 8.68 4.21 13.10
CA ALA A 114 8.79 5.64 12.86
C ALA A 114 8.65 5.97 11.36
N PRO A 115 8.14 7.16 10.99
CA PRO A 115 8.01 7.56 9.60
C PRO A 115 9.33 7.40 8.83
N GLY A 116 9.26 6.82 7.64
CA GLY A 116 10.43 6.56 6.80
C GLY A 116 11.25 5.32 7.19
N THR A 117 10.88 4.58 8.24
CA THR A 117 11.60 3.36 8.66
C THR A 117 10.81 2.07 8.46
N SER A 118 9.54 2.17 8.06
CA SER A 118 8.68 1.02 7.77
C SER A 118 8.99 0.44 6.39
N GLN A 119 8.96 -0.88 6.24
CA GLN A 119 9.04 -1.53 4.93
C GLN A 119 7.82 -1.24 4.05
N HIS A 120 6.68 -0.89 4.61
CA HIS A 120 5.54 -0.37 3.85
C HIS A 120 5.87 0.96 3.15
N ASN A 121 6.75 1.78 3.73
CA ASN A 121 7.20 3.02 3.09
C ASN A 121 8.09 2.79 1.87
N THR A 122 8.64 1.59 1.68
CA THR A 122 9.42 1.23 0.49
C THR A 122 8.58 0.51 -0.58
N GLY A 123 7.33 0.18 -0.27
CA GLY A 123 6.48 -0.65 -1.13
C GLY A 123 6.91 -2.12 -1.20
N LEU A 124 7.80 -2.56 -0.30
CA LEU A 124 8.31 -3.92 -0.26
C LEU A 124 7.57 -4.82 0.74
N ALA A 125 6.59 -4.29 1.48
CA ALA A 125 5.85 -5.06 2.48
C ALA A 125 4.36 -5.15 2.18
N VAL A 126 3.76 -6.25 2.61
CA VAL A 126 2.32 -6.48 2.59
C VAL A 126 1.90 -7.23 3.86
N ASP A 127 0.85 -6.74 4.53
CA ASP A 127 0.24 -7.44 5.65
C ASP A 127 -0.93 -8.28 5.15
N VAL A 128 -0.80 -9.59 5.30
CA VAL A 128 -1.77 -10.57 4.77
C VAL A 128 -2.94 -10.71 5.71
N HIS A 129 -4.15 -10.52 5.20
CA HIS A 129 -5.39 -10.68 5.94
C HIS A 129 -5.53 -12.10 6.50
N THR A 130 -5.86 -12.22 7.79
CA THR A 130 -6.03 -13.48 8.50
C THR A 130 -4.91 -14.50 8.29
N ALA A 131 -3.65 -14.02 8.18
CA ALA A 131 -2.48 -14.85 7.93
C ALA A 131 -2.27 -15.96 8.97
N GLY A 132 -2.71 -15.74 10.22
CA GLY A 132 -2.62 -16.71 11.31
C GLY A 132 -3.63 -17.85 11.24
N GLU A 133 -4.56 -17.84 10.27
CA GLU A 133 -5.46 -18.97 10.04
C GLU A 133 -4.64 -20.21 9.62
N PRO A 134 -4.81 -21.38 10.28
CA PRO A 134 -3.87 -22.50 10.15
C PRO A 134 -3.60 -22.95 8.72
N LYS A 135 -4.64 -23.04 7.88
CA LYS A 135 -4.49 -23.50 6.50
C LYS A 135 -3.69 -22.50 5.68
N ARG A 136 -3.96 -21.19 5.84
CA ARG A 136 -3.26 -20.10 5.15
C ARG A 136 -1.83 -19.98 5.65
N LEU A 137 -1.62 -20.01 6.96
CA LEU A 137 -0.29 -19.95 7.56
C LEU A 137 0.62 -21.08 7.10
N ASN A 138 0.13 -22.31 7.10
CA ASN A 138 0.88 -23.47 6.63
C ASN A 138 1.25 -23.32 5.14
N TRP A 139 0.32 -22.82 4.32
CA TRP A 139 0.61 -22.54 2.91
C TRP A 139 1.68 -21.46 2.76
N LEU A 140 1.56 -20.35 3.48
CA LEU A 140 2.54 -19.27 3.47
C LEU A 140 3.93 -19.78 3.85
N ILE A 141 4.04 -20.52 4.95
CA ILE A 141 5.32 -21.10 5.42
C ILE A 141 5.97 -21.98 4.34
N ALA A 142 5.19 -22.78 3.63
CA ALA A 142 5.70 -23.65 2.57
C ALA A 142 6.09 -22.91 1.28
N ASN A 143 5.54 -21.72 1.02
CA ASN A 143 5.59 -21.13 -0.31
C ASN A 143 6.17 -19.72 -0.42
N VAL A 144 6.13 -18.87 0.61
CA VAL A 144 6.52 -17.44 0.49
C VAL A 144 7.89 -17.24 -0.15
N ARG A 145 8.85 -18.11 0.16
CA ARG A 145 10.22 -18.03 -0.39
C ARG A 145 10.30 -18.25 -1.91
N LYS A 146 9.38 -19.02 -2.46
CA LYS A 146 9.30 -19.26 -3.92
C LYS A 146 8.98 -17.98 -4.69
N PHE A 147 8.36 -17.02 -4.01
CA PHE A 147 7.96 -15.72 -4.54
C PHE A 147 8.80 -14.55 -4.00
N GLY A 148 9.88 -14.86 -3.29
CA GLY A 148 10.82 -13.86 -2.77
C GLY A 148 10.37 -13.12 -1.52
N PHE A 149 9.34 -13.62 -0.83
CA PHE A 149 8.90 -13.04 0.44
C PHE A 149 9.51 -13.75 1.65
N SER A 150 9.59 -13.01 2.75
CA SER A 150 10.03 -13.46 4.07
C SER A 150 9.36 -12.63 5.14
N TRP A 151 9.31 -13.16 6.36
CA TRP A 151 8.86 -12.42 7.54
C TRP A 151 9.95 -11.53 8.13
N GLU A 152 9.56 -10.65 9.06
CA GLU A 152 10.46 -9.85 9.89
C GLU A 152 10.48 -10.33 11.33
N VAL A 153 9.30 -10.55 11.89
CA VAL A 153 9.09 -10.95 13.28
C VAL A 153 8.13 -12.15 13.31
N VAL A 154 8.62 -13.28 13.72
CA VAL A 154 7.82 -14.50 13.85
C VAL A 154 8.07 -15.15 15.21
N PRO A 155 7.03 -15.75 15.78
CA PRO A 155 5.67 -15.96 15.26
C PRO A 155 4.70 -14.79 15.48
N GLU A 156 5.15 -13.67 16.05
CA GLU A 156 4.30 -12.58 16.57
C GLU A 156 3.57 -11.80 15.48
N GLU A 157 4.18 -11.66 14.30
CA GLU A 157 3.61 -10.93 13.15
C GLU A 157 3.49 -11.81 11.90
N PRO A 158 2.64 -12.87 11.93
CA PRO A 158 2.52 -13.81 10.82
C PRO A 158 1.94 -13.18 9.55
N TRP A 159 1.37 -11.99 9.66
CA TRP A 159 0.81 -11.24 8.55
C TRP A 159 1.86 -10.43 7.78
N HIS A 160 2.96 -9.99 8.43
CA HIS A 160 3.91 -9.04 7.87
C HIS A 160 4.94 -9.71 6.97
N LEU A 161 4.69 -9.69 5.66
CA LEU A 161 5.59 -10.22 4.65
C LEU A 161 6.38 -9.09 3.98
N ARG A 162 7.68 -9.36 3.72
CA ARG A 162 8.58 -8.44 3.03
C ARG A 162 9.18 -9.12 1.81
N TYR A 163 9.22 -8.42 0.68
CA TYR A 163 9.99 -8.84 -0.48
C TYR A 163 11.49 -8.64 -0.24
N THR A 164 12.30 -9.66 -0.46
CA THR A 164 13.69 -9.70 0.01
C THR A 164 14.74 -9.84 -1.08
N GLU A 165 14.35 -10.06 -2.34
CA GLU A 165 15.27 -10.50 -3.40
C GLU A 165 15.90 -9.36 -4.21
N GLY A 166 15.56 -8.09 -3.92
CA GLY A 166 16.09 -6.94 -4.67
C GLY A 166 15.68 -6.99 -6.14
N ASP A 167 16.66 -6.83 -7.03
CA ASP A 167 16.44 -6.83 -8.49
C ASP A 167 16.43 -8.23 -9.12
N VAL A 168 16.60 -9.30 -8.34
CA VAL A 168 16.71 -10.66 -8.85
C VAL A 168 15.54 -11.50 -8.36
N PRO A 169 14.38 -11.39 -9.02
CA PRO A 169 13.20 -12.14 -8.61
C PRO A 169 13.38 -13.65 -8.77
N PRO A 170 12.75 -14.46 -7.91
CA PRO A 170 12.75 -15.91 -8.06
C PRO A 170 12.13 -16.38 -9.38
N ALA A 171 12.48 -17.60 -9.80
CA ALA A 171 12.04 -18.17 -11.09
C ALA A 171 10.51 -18.12 -11.26
N ALA A 172 9.73 -18.45 -10.22
CA ALA A 172 8.27 -18.39 -10.28
C ALA A 172 7.72 -16.97 -10.55
N VAL A 173 8.42 -15.95 -10.08
CA VAL A 173 8.06 -14.54 -10.34
C VAL A 173 8.47 -14.16 -11.76
N VAL A 174 9.66 -14.58 -12.23
CA VAL A 174 10.12 -14.34 -13.60
C VAL A 174 9.15 -14.97 -14.62
N GLU A 175 8.72 -16.19 -14.37
CA GLU A 175 7.74 -16.89 -15.20
C GLU A 175 6.40 -16.16 -15.25
N TYR A 176 5.90 -15.73 -14.07
CA TYR A 176 4.68 -14.93 -13.99
C TYR A 176 4.81 -13.62 -14.77
N MET A 177 5.92 -12.88 -14.58
CA MET A 177 6.18 -11.63 -15.29
C MET A 177 6.20 -11.83 -16.81
N SER A 178 6.91 -12.86 -17.28
CA SER A 178 7.01 -13.18 -18.71
C SER A 178 5.64 -13.51 -19.31
N SER A 179 4.85 -14.33 -18.61
CA SER A 179 3.51 -14.75 -19.06
C SER A 179 2.49 -13.59 -19.06
N ASN A 180 2.74 -12.53 -18.31
CA ASN A 180 1.84 -11.39 -18.19
C ASN A 180 2.41 -10.08 -18.82
N GLY A 181 3.53 -10.17 -19.55
CA GLY A 181 4.13 -9.00 -20.21
C GLY A 181 4.61 -7.92 -19.25
N ILE A 182 4.98 -8.28 -18.02
CA ILE A 182 5.43 -7.34 -16.98
C ILE A 182 6.94 -7.12 -17.15
N SER A 183 7.33 -5.85 -17.32
CA SER A 183 8.72 -5.42 -17.41
C SER A 183 9.02 -4.31 -16.41
N ALA A 184 10.30 -4.07 -16.15
CA ALA A 184 10.73 -2.94 -15.34
C ALA A 184 10.24 -1.60 -15.93
N PRO A 185 9.82 -0.64 -15.10
CA PRO A 185 9.53 0.70 -15.59
C PRO A 185 10.78 1.30 -16.23
N MET A 186 10.64 1.86 -17.44
CA MET A 186 11.75 2.56 -18.07
C MET A 186 12.08 3.83 -17.30
N ALA A 187 13.35 4.02 -16.95
CA ALA A 187 13.82 5.25 -16.31
C ALA A 187 13.51 6.44 -17.25
N GLY A 188 12.65 7.37 -16.79
CA GLY A 188 12.25 8.55 -17.55
C GLY A 188 11.00 8.41 -18.43
N ALA A 189 10.36 7.24 -18.49
CA ALA A 189 9.05 7.16 -19.14
C ALA A 189 7.99 7.81 -18.24
N LYS A 190 7.28 8.80 -18.79
CA LYS A 190 5.93 9.10 -18.31
C LYS A 190 5.15 7.77 -18.31
N PRO A 191 4.25 7.53 -17.34
CA PRO A 191 3.50 6.28 -17.31
C PRO A 191 2.82 6.09 -18.66
N ASP A 192 3.29 5.11 -19.44
CA ASP A 192 2.53 4.61 -20.58
C ASP A 192 1.31 3.91 -20.01
N ILE A 193 0.16 4.55 -20.22
CA ILE A 193 -1.17 4.02 -19.95
C ILE A 193 -1.48 3.00 -21.06
N ALA A 194 -0.72 1.89 -21.10
CA ALA A 194 -1.08 0.78 -21.97
C ALA A 194 -0.61 -0.53 -21.36
N SER A 195 -1.58 -1.34 -21.02
CA SER A 195 -1.54 -2.77 -20.68
C SER A 195 -1.31 -3.14 -19.21
N ALA A 196 -2.23 -2.69 -18.36
CA ALA A 196 -2.80 -3.58 -17.37
C ALA A 196 -4.31 -3.52 -17.61
N THR A 197 -4.93 -4.65 -17.90
CA THR A 197 -6.38 -4.80 -17.82
C THR A 197 -6.76 -4.76 -16.33
N SER A 198 -6.53 -3.62 -15.72
CA SER A 198 -7.36 -3.11 -14.67
C SER A 198 -8.63 -2.73 -15.42
N THR A 199 -9.74 -3.32 -15.08
CA THR A 199 -11.02 -2.67 -15.28
C THR A 199 -10.92 -1.33 -14.58
N ALA A 200 -10.41 -0.31 -15.33
CA ALA A 200 -10.73 1.06 -15.03
C ALA A 200 -12.25 1.05 -14.99
N THR A 201 -12.82 1.19 -13.82
CA THR A 201 -14.23 1.46 -13.69
C THR A 201 -14.40 2.75 -14.46
N LYS A 202 -14.99 2.60 -15.66
CA LYS A 202 -15.38 3.68 -16.53
C LYS A 202 -16.25 4.56 -15.67
N ASP A 203 -15.98 5.85 -15.65
CA ASP A 203 -16.91 6.82 -15.07
C ASP A 203 -18.31 6.58 -15.67
N ASP A 204 -19.12 5.87 -14.93
CA ASP A 204 -20.48 5.47 -15.31
C ASP A 204 -21.53 6.53 -14.98
N GLY A 205 -21.06 7.72 -14.59
CA GLY A 205 -21.91 8.83 -14.17
C GLY A 205 -22.37 8.72 -12.70
N GLY A 206 -21.89 7.73 -11.95
CA GLY A 206 -22.20 7.53 -10.53
C GLY A 206 -21.29 8.30 -9.57
N ASP A 207 -21.17 7.78 -8.36
CA ASP A 207 -20.20 8.26 -7.36
C ASP A 207 -18.77 8.03 -7.87
N LEU A 208 -17.82 8.82 -7.38
CA LEU A 208 -16.39 8.64 -7.69
C LEU A 208 -15.69 7.94 -6.50
N ASP A 209 -15.02 6.85 -6.80
CA ASP A 209 -14.32 6.00 -5.83
C ASP A 209 -12.79 6.03 -6.02
N PRO A 210 -12.01 5.74 -4.97
CA PRO A 210 -10.58 5.52 -5.13
C PRO A 210 -10.28 4.45 -6.20
N GLY A 211 -9.46 4.84 -7.17
CA GLY A 211 -9.16 4.01 -8.34
C GLY A 211 -9.84 4.46 -9.63
N ASP A 212 -10.88 5.29 -9.55
CA ASP A 212 -11.51 5.88 -10.73
C ASP A 212 -10.58 6.84 -11.46
N SER A 213 -10.85 7.06 -12.74
CA SER A 213 -10.06 7.98 -13.57
C SER A 213 -10.93 8.59 -14.67
N GLY A 214 -10.55 9.79 -15.07
CA GLY A 214 -11.21 10.47 -16.16
C GLY A 214 -11.55 11.93 -15.89
N PRO A 215 -12.30 12.59 -16.81
CA PRO A 215 -12.59 14.02 -16.74
C PRO A 215 -13.33 14.46 -15.47
N ARG A 216 -14.21 13.60 -14.93
CA ARG A 216 -14.93 13.91 -13.68
C ARG A 216 -14.02 13.88 -12.46
N VAL A 217 -13.01 12.97 -12.44
CA VAL A 217 -11.97 12.97 -11.40
C VAL A 217 -11.09 14.20 -11.52
N THR A 218 -10.73 14.61 -12.74
CA THR A 218 -10.00 15.87 -12.96
C THR A 218 -10.78 17.05 -12.38
N LYS A 219 -12.07 17.13 -12.69
CA LYS A 219 -12.94 18.19 -12.17
C LYS A 219 -13.09 18.14 -10.65
N LEU A 220 -13.19 16.95 -10.07
CA LEU A 220 -13.19 16.76 -8.61
C LEU A 220 -11.91 17.33 -7.97
N GLN A 221 -10.76 17.05 -8.57
CA GLN A 221 -9.46 17.55 -8.09
C GLN A 221 -9.35 19.07 -8.22
N GLU A 222 -9.81 19.65 -9.33
CA GLU A 222 -9.85 21.11 -9.55
C GLU A 222 -10.71 21.80 -8.49
N GLU A 223 -11.94 21.33 -8.29
CA GLU A 223 -12.87 21.90 -7.33
C GLU A 223 -12.39 21.77 -5.87
N LEU A 224 -11.75 20.65 -5.55
CA LEU A 224 -11.12 20.46 -4.25
C LEU A 224 -9.87 21.32 -4.08
N ALA A 225 -9.10 21.59 -5.15
CA ALA A 225 -7.95 22.47 -5.11
C ALA A 225 -8.36 23.95 -4.95
N GLU A 226 -9.38 24.42 -5.64
CA GLU A 226 -9.93 25.76 -5.49
C GLU A 226 -10.41 26.04 -4.07
N ARG A 227 -10.91 24.99 -3.38
CA ARG A 227 -11.35 25.07 -1.97
C ARG A 227 -10.24 24.77 -0.95
N GLY A 228 -8.99 24.58 -1.43
CA GLY A 228 -7.81 24.37 -0.58
C GLY A 228 -7.67 22.96 0.03
N PHE A 229 -8.47 21.99 -0.41
CA PHE A 229 -8.41 20.61 0.09
C PHE A 229 -7.47 19.72 -0.71
N TYR A 230 -7.25 19.97 -2.02
CA TYR A 230 -6.35 19.21 -2.86
C TYR A 230 -5.06 19.98 -3.12
N GLN A 231 -3.91 19.31 -2.85
CA GLN A 231 -2.58 19.88 -3.08
C GLN A 231 -1.87 19.08 -4.17
N GLY A 232 -1.79 19.65 -5.36
CA GLY A 232 -1.15 19.06 -6.53
C GLY A 232 -1.79 19.55 -7.82
N SER A 233 -1.21 19.12 -8.96
CA SER A 233 -1.87 19.33 -10.26
C SER A 233 -2.94 18.26 -10.44
N PRO A 234 -4.16 18.62 -10.87
CA PRO A 234 -5.18 17.64 -11.25
C PRO A 234 -4.66 16.72 -12.35
N ASP A 235 -4.67 15.40 -12.06
CA ASP A 235 -4.12 14.36 -12.95
C ASP A 235 -5.20 13.40 -13.47
N GLY A 236 -6.45 13.61 -13.04
CA GLY A 236 -7.58 12.78 -13.43
C GLY A 236 -7.55 11.37 -12.86
N GLN A 237 -6.73 11.11 -11.85
CA GLN A 237 -6.66 9.82 -11.16
C GLN A 237 -7.17 9.97 -9.72
N PHE A 238 -8.15 9.21 -9.32
CA PHE A 238 -8.60 9.18 -7.93
C PHE A 238 -7.62 8.36 -7.08
N GLY A 239 -6.42 8.90 -6.94
CA GLY A 239 -5.37 8.33 -6.10
C GLY A 239 -5.44 8.83 -4.66
N SER A 240 -4.42 8.48 -3.87
CA SER A 240 -4.34 8.79 -2.43
C SER A 240 -4.45 10.28 -2.10
N LYS A 241 -3.98 11.17 -2.98
CA LYS A 241 -4.12 12.63 -2.80
C LYS A 241 -5.58 13.08 -2.93
N THR A 242 -6.29 12.55 -3.92
CA THR A 242 -7.71 12.82 -4.13
C THR A 242 -8.53 12.24 -2.99
N GLU A 243 -8.20 11.02 -2.55
CA GLU A 243 -8.80 10.37 -1.39
C GLU A 243 -8.67 11.23 -0.12
N ALA A 244 -7.45 11.66 0.21
CA ALA A 244 -7.19 12.53 1.35
C ALA A 244 -7.96 13.86 1.28
N ALA A 245 -8.02 14.46 0.08
CA ALA A 245 -8.75 15.70 -0.16
C ALA A 245 -10.26 15.52 0.03
N VAL A 246 -10.84 14.43 -0.48
CA VAL A 246 -12.27 14.09 -0.30
C VAL A 246 -12.58 13.86 1.17
N ILE A 247 -11.76 13.13 1.91
CA ILE A 247 -11.94 12.91 3.34
C ILE A 247 -11.90 14.24 4.11
N ALA A 248 -10.91 15.10 3.83
CA ALA A 248 -10.78 16.41 4.46
C ALA A 248 -11.98 17.31 4.15
N PHE A 249 -12.42 17.35 2.90
CA PHE A 249 -13.60 18.10 2.48
C PHE A 249 -14.88 17.61 3.18
N LYS A 250 -15.12 16.31 3.19
CA LYS A 250 -16.28 15.69 3.85
C LYS A 250 -16.30 16.02 5.34
N LYS A 251 -15.16 15.93 6.00
CA LYS A 251 -15.03 16.30 7.42
C LYS A 251 -15.34 17.77 7.67
N ALA A 252 -14.82 18.67 6.83
CA ALA A 252 -15.10 20.11 6.95
C ALA A 252 -16.58 20.45 6.71
N LYS A 253 -17.25 19.68 5.85
CA LYS A 253 -18.67 19.89 5.51
C LYS A 253 -19.65 19.07 6.38
N GLY A 254 -19.17 18.21 7.27
CA GLY A 254 -20.02 17.32 8.05
C GLY A 254 -20.74 16.26 7.19
N PHE A 255 -20.10 15.78 6.11
CA PHE A 255 -20.66 14.78 5.20
C PHE A 255 -20.30 13.34 5.60
N GLY A 256 -19.76 13.15 6.81
CA GLY A 256 -19.32 11.84 7.31
C GLY A 256 -17.89 11.49 6.89
N ASP A 257 -17.50 10.25 7.19
CA ASP A 257 -16.16 9.72 6.95
C ASP A 257 -16.13 8.89 5.65
N GLY A 258 -14.93 8.64 5.14
CA GLY A 258 -14.68 7.79 3.99
C GLY A 258 -14.23 8.55 2.74
N SER A 259 -13.56 7.81 1.86
CA SER A 259 -12.83 8.33 0.70
C SER A 259 -13.66 8.51 -0.56
N LYS A 260 -14.88 7.96 -0.58
CA LYS A 260 -15.78 8.04 -1.73
C LYS A 260 -16.38 9.45 -1.87
N ALA A 261 -16.29 10.01 -3.08
CA ALA A 261 -16.99 11.21 -3.47
C ALA A 261 -18.39 10.85 -3.99
N GLY A 262 -19.31 10.62 -3.05
CA GLY A 262 -20.69 10.30 -3.36
C GLY A 262 -21.48 11.53 -3.81
N LYS A 263 -22.74 11.29 -4.22
CA LYS A 263 -23.65 12.31 -4.78
C LYS A 263 -23.62 13.64 -4.00
N ARG A 264 -23.63 13.60 -2.67
CA ARG A 264 -23.64 14.81 -1.83
C ARG A 264 -22.36 15.64 -1.96
N VAL A 265 -21.21 14.98 -2.14
CA VAL A 265 -19.91 15.64 -2.38
C VAL A 265 -19.91 16.24 -3.79
N LEU A 266 -20.33 15.47 -4.77
CA LEU A 266 -20.36 15.88 -6.17
C LEU A 266 -21.31 17.07 -6.38
N ASP A 267 -22.49 17.03 -5.78
CA ASP A 267 -23.46 18.14 -5.82
C ASP A 267 -22.89 19.43 -5.20
N ASP A 268 -22.24 19.34 -4.02
CA ASP A 268 -21.66 20.52 -3.33
C ASP A 268 -20.48 21.11 -4.13
N LEU A 269 -19.81 20.27 -4.92
CA LEU A 269 -18.71 20.68 -5.79
C LEU A 269 -19.18 21.07 -7.21
N GLY A 270 -20.46 20.96 -7.52
CA GLY A 270 -21.00 21.30 -8.85
C GLY A 270 -20.58 20.33 -9.95
N ILE A 271 -20.30 19.08 -9.59
CA ILE A 271 -19.92 18.02 -10.52
C ILE A 271 -21.15 17.20 -10.83
N GLY A 272 -21.65 17.31 -12.07
CA GLY A 272 -22.82 16.56 -12.52
C GLY A 272 -22.62 15.03 -12.42
N LEU A 273 -23.73 14.33 -12.14
CA LEU A 273 -23.81 12.88 -12.27
C LEU A 273 -23.89 12.49 -13.74
#